data_a6b42014ee497187c32717725fd8403e
#
_entry.id   a6b42014ee497187c32717725fd8403e
#
_cell.length_a   1.000
_cell.length_b   1.000
_cell.length_c   1.000
_cell.angle_alpha   90.00
_cell.angle_beta   90.00
_cell.angle_gamma   90.00
#
_symmetry.space_group_name_H-M   'P 1'
#
loop_
_entity.id
_entity.type
_entity.pdbx_description
1 polymer ?
#
loop_
_entity_poly.entity_id
_entity_poly.type
_entity_poly.pdbx_seq_one_letter_code
_entity_poly.pdbx_strand_id
1 'polypeptide(L)'
;MIMPVLKDRHVVISRARNGREIYDTVCEWLNTTNYFKWTDDSVSYNNELEELDRKRRMVLLRRKISECGCVVLFAEMYGSYKEWIDLAIDIANEMHKPLIGVRDWDASPVPKRMQINCRVTVKCERNAIVAAIQEYCL
;
A
#
# COMPACT_ATOMS: atom_id res chain seq x y z
N MET A 1 21.37 -21.19 -19.90
CA MET A 1 21.02 -20.57 -18.61
C MET A 1 19.57 -20.14 -18.63
N ILE A 2 18.76 -20.70 -17.79
CA ILE A 2 17.35 -20.33 -17.70
C ILE A 2 17.24 -19.11 -16.77
N MET A 3 16.75 -18.00 -17.31
CA MET A 3 16.47 -16.83 -16.49
C MET A 3 15.28 -17.12 -15.57
N PRO A 4 15.38 -16.86 -14.27
CA PRO A 4 14.24 -17.05 -13.41
C PRO A 4 13.09 -16.13 -13.81
N VAL A 5 11.88 -16.67 -13.85
CA VAL A 5 10.69 -15.86 -14.09
C VAL A 5 10.43 -15.04 -12.82
N LEU A 6 10.41 -13.72 -12.97
CA LEU A 6 10.11 -12.83 -11.85
C LEU A 6 8.63 -12.91 -11.51
N LYS A 7 8.34 -13.05 -10.23
CA LYS A 7 6.97 -12.99 -9.74
C LYS A 7 6.44 -11.57 -9.89
N ASP A 8 5.29 -11.43 -10.55
CA ASP A 8 4.59 -10.16 -10.63
C ASP A 8 3.83 -9.91 -9.33
N ARG A 9 4.24 -8.87 -8.61
CA ARG A 9 3.67 -8.54 -7.30
C ARG A 9 2.61 -7.45 -7.48
N HIS A 10 1.38 -7.79 -7.16
CA HIS A 10 0.25 -6.87 -7.23
C HIS A 10 0.12 -6.12 -5.91
N VAL A 11 0.32 -4.82 -5.96
CA VAL A 11 0.41 -3.97 -4.77
C VAL A 11 -0.66 -2.89 -4.80
N VAL A 12 -1.44 -2.79 -3.74
CA VAL A 12 -2.29 -1.63 -3.48
C VAL A 12 -1.53 -0.68 -2.56
N ILE A 13 -1.23 0.50 -3.05
CA ILE A 13 -0.60 1.54 -2.24
C ILE A 13 -1.69 2.51 -1.81
N SER A 14 -1.91 2.60 -0.50
CA SER A 14 -2.86 3.56 0.04
C SER A 14 -2.30 4.96 -0.18
N ARG A 15 -2.96 5.73 -1.02
CA ARG A 15 -2.54 7.09 -1.30
C ARG A 15 -3.65 8.06 -0.96
N ALA A 16 -3.26 9.18 -0.43
CA ALA A 16 -4.13 10.28 -0.16
C ALA A 16 -3.85 11.42 -1.14
N ARG A 17 -4.81 12.31 -1.30
CA ARG A 17 -4.67 13.47 -2.20
C ARG A 17 -3.40 14.27 -1.92
N ASN A 18 -3.07 14.43 -0.63
CA ASN A 18 -1.87 15.16 -0.19
C ASN A 18 -0.60 14.29 -0.13
N GLY A 19 -0.72 12.99 -0.38
CA GLY A 19 0.40 12.05 -0.36
C GLY A 19 0.93 11.70 -1.74
N ARG A 20 0.61 12.47 -2.76
CA ARG A 20 0.99 12.20 -4.14
C ARG A 20 2.51 12.11 -4.33
N GLU A 21 3.26 12.99 -3.69
CA GLU A 21 4.72 12.98 -3.79
C GLU A 21 5.33 11.69 -3.26
N ILE A 22 4.86 11.22 -2.12
CA ILE A 22 5.33 9.96 -1.53
C ILE A 22 4.95 8.79 -2.41
N TYR A 23 3.72 8.78 -2.91
CA TYR A 23 3.25 7.75 -3.82
C TYR A 23 4.12 7.69 -5.08
N ASP A 24 4.35 8.83 -5.73
CA ASP A 24 5.15 8.90 -6.95
C ASP A 24 6.59 8.46 -6.69
N THR A 25 7.16 8.85 -5.55
CA THR A 25 8.50 8.44 -5.15
C THR A 25 8.61 6.93 -4.95
N VAL A 26 7.66 6.34 -4.25
CA VAL A 26 7.64 4.89 -4.02
C VAL A 26 7.46 4.15 -5.34
N CYS A 27 6.56 4.59 -6.19
CA CYS A 27 6.37 3.99 -7.52
C CYS A 27 7.65 4.04 -8.35
N GLU A 28 8.36 5.15 -8.32
CA GLU A 28 9.65 5.28 -9.02
C GLU A 28 10.67 4.29 -8.46
N TRP A 29 10.76 4.17 -7.14
CA TRP A 29 11.65 3.19 -6.51
C TRP A 29 11.34 1.76 -6.96
N LEU A 30 10.07 1.39 -6.98
CA LEU A 30 9.66 0.05 -7.38
C LEU A 30 9.90 -0.20 -8.88
N ASN A 31 9.70 0.82 -9.71
CA ASN A 31 9.93 0.72 -11.15
C ASN A 31 11.41 0.64 -11.52
N THR A 32 12.28 1.21 -10.72
CA THR A 32 13.71 1.27 -11.01
C THR A 32 14.54 0.23 -10.26
N THR A 33 13.90 -0.60 -9.44
CA THR A 33 14.59 -1.68 -8.74
C THR A 33 14.85 -2.85 -9.69
N ASN A 34 16.09 -3.30 -9.76
CA ASN A 34 16.47 -4.42 -10.61
C ASN A 34 15.84 -5.72 -10.12
N TYR A 35 15.44 -6.57 -11.06
CA TYR A 35 14.87 -7.89 -10.77
C TYR A 35 13.61 -7.84 -9.89
N PHE A 36 12.85 -6.75 -10.01
CA PHE A 36 11.62 -6.55 -9.28
C PHE A 36 10.49 -6.21 -10.27
N LYS A 37 9.51 -7.09 -10.35
CA LYS A 37 8.33 -6.89 -11.20
C LYS A 37 7.13 -6.64 -10.31
N TRP A 38 6.34 -5.62 -10.61
CA TRP A 38 5.16 -5.28 -9.83
C TRP A 38 4.08 -4.66 -10.69
N THR A 39 2.86 -4.75 -10.22
CA THR A 39 1.69 -4.12 -10.82
C THR A 39 1.02 -3.24 -9.79
N ASP A 40 0.74 -2.01 -10.15
CA ASP A 40 0.05 -1.05 -9.29
C ASP A 40 -1.45 -1.27 -9.39
N ASP A 41 -2.03 -1.89 -8.36
CA ASP A 41 -3.47 -2.10 -8.24
C ASP A 41 -4.14 -0.98 -7.42
N SER A 42 -3.42 0.09 -7.12
CA SER A 42 -3.91 1.18 -6.28
C SER A 42 -5.10 1.88 -6.89
N VAL A 43 -6.02 2.30 -6.02
CA VAL A 43 -7.14 3.13 -6.42
C VAL A 43 -6.63 4.55 -6.57
N SER A 44 -6.87 5.14 -7.74
CA SER A 44 -6.53 6.54 -7.97
C SER A 44 -7.48 7.44 -7.17
N TYR A 45 -6.92 8.28 -6.29
CA TYR A 45 -7.68 9.32 -5.60
C TYR A 45 -7.91 10.55 -6.49
N ASN A 46 -7.89 10.34 -7.80
CA ASN A 46 -8.32 11.35 -8.75
C ASN A 46 -9.82 11.58 -8.60
N ASN A 47 -10.31 12.52 -9.36
CA ASN A 47 -11.71 12.93 -9.37
C ASN A 47 -12.72 11.77 -9.32
N GLU A 48 -12.36 10.60 -9.80
CA GLU A 48 -13.21 9.42 -9.78
C GLU A 48 -13.66 9.01 -8.38
N LEU A 49 -12.76 9.00 -7.39
CA LEU A 49 -13.13 8.61 -6.03
C LEU A 49 -13.91 9.71 -5.30
N GLU A 50 -13.59 10.96 -5.55
CA GLU A 50 -14.30 12.08 -4.93
C GLU A 50 -15.74 12.18 -5.43
N GLU A 51 -16.01 11.78 -6.67
CA GLU A 51 -17.32 11.77 -7.25
C GLU A 51 -18.18 10.58 -6.85
N LEU A 52 -17.54 9.52 -6.32
CA LEU A 52 -18.26 8.33 -5.86
C LEU A 52 -18.77 8.52 -4.43
N ASP A 53 -19.97 8.02 -4.17
CA ASP A 53 -20.46 7.93 -2.80
C ASP A 53 -19.65 6.90 -2.01
N ARG A 54 -19.78 6.91 -0.69
CA ARG A 54 -19.03 6.03 0.20
C ARG A 54 -19.19 4.55 -0.16
N LYS A 55 -20.40 4.14 -0.52
CA LYS A 55 -20.70 2.75 -0.85
C LYS A 55 -19.95 2.29 -2.10
N ARG A 56 -19.92 3.12 -3.13
CA ARG A 56 -19.21 2.80 -4.37
C ARG A 56 -17.70 2.79 -4.17
N ARG A 57 -17.19 3.71 -3.36
CA ARG A 57 -15.76 3.73 -3.01
C ARG A 57 -15.37 2.44 -2.28
N MET A 58 -16.22 1.99 -1.38
CA MET A 58 -15.99 0.75 -0.63
C MET A 58 -15.96 -0.45 -1.57
N VAL A 59 -16.88 -0.53 -2.52
CA VAL A 59 -16.91 -1.61 -3.51
C VAL A 59 -15.64 -1.61 -4.35
N LEU A 60 -15.19 -0.45 -4.81
CA LEU A 60 -13.98 -0.33 -5.61
C LEU A 60 -12.74 -0.74 -4.81
N LEU A 61 -12.64 -0.29 -3.57
CA LEU A 61 -11.51 -0.65 -2.69
C LEU A 61 -11.47 -2.15 -2.42
N ARG A 62 -12.63 -2.76 -2.13
CA ARG A 62 -12.73 -4.22 -1.94
C ARG A 62 -12.26 -4.98 -3.17
N ARG A 63 -12.67 -4.54 -4.34
CA ARG A 63 -12.25 -5.17 -5.60
C ARG A 63 -10.73 -5.09 -5.79
N LYS A 64 -10.15 -3.93 -5.57
CA LYS A 64 -8.71 -3.74 -5.72
C LYS A 64 -7.91 -4.56 -4.72
N ILE A 65 -8.34 -4.58 -3.47
CA ILE A 65 -7.66 -5.39 -2.44
C ILE A 65 -7.81 -6.88 -2.73
N SER A 66 -8.98 -7.31 -3.24
CA SER A 66 -9.16 -8.73 -3.59
C SER A 66 -8.22 -9.22 -4.67
N GLU A 67 -7.81 -8.33 -5.57
CA GLU A 67 -6.92 -8.66 -6.68
C GLU A 67 -5.43 -8.54 -6.33
N CYS A 68 -5.09 -7.86 -5.22
CA CYS A 68 -3.71 -7.60 -4.86
C CYS A 68 -3.06 -8.72 -4.04
N GLY A 69 -1.74 -8.65 -3.92
CA GLY A 69 -0.97 -9.54 -3.05
C GLY A 69 -0.60 -8.91 -1.72
N CYS A 70 -0.59 -7.60 -1.63
CA CYS A 70 -0.36 -6.86 -0.38
C CYS A 70 -0.86 -5.42 -0.46
N VAL A 71 -1.03 -4.80 0.70
CA VAL A 71 -1.47 -3.41 0.82
C VAL A 71 -0.40 -2.63 1.58
N VAL A 72 0.05 -1.53 1.01
CA VAL A 72 1.04 -0.63 1.63
C VAL A 72 0.32 0.59 2.19
N LEU A 73 0.53 0.87 3.47
CA LEU A 73 -0.07 1.99 4.18
C LEU A 73 1.01 2.94 4.69
N PHE A 74 0.76 4.24 4.59
CA PHE A 74 1.67 5.26 5.10
C PHE A 74 1.17 5.80 6.43
N ALA A 75 2.01 5.68 7.48
CA ALA A 75 1.65 6.10 8.84
C ALA A 75 1.27 7.59 8.93
N GLU A 76 1.97 8.44 8.19
CA GLU A 76 1.72 9.88 8.22
C GLU A 76 0.36 10.28 7.65
N MET A 77 -0.24 9.44 6.83
CA MET A 77 -1.55 9.72 6.25
C MET A 77 -2.70 9.34 7.17
N TYR A 78 -2.43 8.61 8.25
CA TYR A 78 -3.48 8.10 9.12
C TYR A 78 -4.31 9.20 9.78
N GLY A 79 -3.65 10.29 10.20
CA GLY A 79 -4.35 11.39 10.88
C GLY A 79 -5.39 12.08 10.00
N SER A 80 -5.06 12.28 8.72
CA SER A 80 -5.93 13.00 7.77
C SER A 80 -6.94 12.09 7.07
N TYR A 81 -6.60 10.82 6.92
CA TYR A 81 -7.38 9.87 6.12
C TYR A 81 -7.73 8.59 6.90
N LYS A 82 -7.91 8.75 8.19
CA LYS A 82 -8.16 7.64 9.12
C LYS A 82 -9.28 6.72 8.65
N GLU A 83 -10.38 7.25 8.19
CA GLU A 83 -11.53 6.45 7.75
C GLU A 83 -11.15 5.50 6.60
N TRP A 84 -10.39 6.00 5.63
CA TRP A 84 -9.97 5.19 4.48
C TRP A 84 -8.92 4.16 4.84
N ILE A 85 -7.97 4.53 5.68
CA ILE A 85 -6.93 3.61 6.13
C ILE A 85 -7.52 2.51 7.00
N ASP A 86 -8.41 2.86 7.92
CA ASP A 86 -9.11 1.87 8.74
C ASP A 86 -9.94 0.91 7.87
N LEU A 87 -10.61 1.42 6.86
CA LEU A 87 -11.38 0.61 5.92
C LEU A 87 -10.47 -0.35 5.15
N ALA A 88 -9.33 0.14 4.66
CA ALA A 88 -8.36 -0.71 3.95
C ALA A 88 -7.82 -1.82 4.87
N ILE A 89 -7.55 -1.50 6.13
CA ILE A 89 -7.11 -2.48 7.12
C ILE A 89 -8.19 -3.56 7.32
N ASP A 90 -9.43 -3.16 7.51
CA ASP A 90 -10.53 -4.09 7.73
C ASP A 90 -10.74 -5.01 6.54
N ILE A 91 -10.72 -4.46 5.33
CA ILE A 91 -10.90 -5.25 4.11
C ILE A 91 -9.72 -6.21 3.90
N ALA A 92 -8.50 -5.74 4.08
CA ALA A 92 -7.32 -6.57 3.94
C ALA A 92 -7.32 -7.74 4.94
N ASN A 93 -7.70 -7.48 6.18
CA ASN A 93 -7.82 -8.53 7.20
C ASN A 93 -8.92 -9.54 6.85
N GLU A 94 -10.07 -9.07 6.38
CA GLU A 94 -11.16 -9.93 5.94
C GLU A 94 -10.74 -10.86 4.80
N MET A 95 -9.93 -10.35 3.88
CA MET A 95 -9.47 -11.08 2.71
C MET A 95 -8.12 -11.78 2.91
N HIS A 96 -7.58 -11.73 4.12
CA HIS A 96 -6.27 -12.32 4.48
C HIS A 96 -5.11 -11.80 3.62
N LYS A 97 -5.16 -10.50 3.29
CA LYS A 97 -4.07 -9.85 2.57
C LYS A 97 -3.09 -9.22 3.55
N PRO A 98 -1.78 -9.40 3.35
CA PRO A 98 -0.79 -8.78 4.23
C PRO A 98 -0.76 -7.27 4.07
N LEU A 99 -0.60 -6.58 5.20
CA LEU A 99 -0.46 -5.14 5.28
C LEU A 99 0.98 -4.78 5.60
N ILE A 100 1.54 -3.84 4.86
CA ILE A 100 2.88 -3.31 5.07
C ILE A 100 2.75 -1.85 5.46
N GLY A 101 3.22 -1.51 6.65
CA GLY A 101 3.23 -0.12 7.12
C GLY A 101 4.53 0.56 6.74
N VAL A 102 4.44 1.80 6.29
CA VAL A 102 5.60 2.64 6.00
C VAL A 102 5.56 3.85 6.93
N ARG A 103 6.61 4.04 7.71
CA ARG A 103 6.74 5.18 8.62
C ARG A 103 7.66 6.23 8.03
N ASP A 104 7.37 7.48 8.32
CA ASP A 104 8.16 8.61 7.88
C ASP A 104 9.53 8.66 8.58
N TRP A 105 10.39 9.54 8.09
CA TRP A 105 11.77 9.76 8.57
C TRP A 105 11.85 10.17 10.03
N ASP A 106 10.86 10.91 10.52
CA ASP A 106 10.83 11.40 11.87
C ASP A 106 10.21 10.38 12.81
N ALA A 107 10.59 10.47 14.07
CA ALA A 107 10.15 9.57 15.12
C ALA A 107 8.66 9.72 15.49
N SER A 108 7.82 10.09 14.53
CA SER A 108 6.38 10.10 14.74
C SER A 108 5.92 8.67 15.04
N PRO A 109 5.17 8.48 16.11
CA PRO A 109 4.72 7.14 16.46
C PRO A 109 3.81 6.59 15.36
N VAL A 110 4.04 5.34 14.99
CA VAL A 110 3.16 4.63 14.07
C VAL A 110 1.81 4.46 14.77
N PRO A 111 0.69 4.76 14.10
CA PRO A 111 -0.63 4.55 14.70
C PRO A 111 -0.78 3.12 15.23
N LYS A 112 -1.33 2.99 16.42
CA LYS A 112 -1.46 1.70 17.10
C LYS A 112 -2.16 0.66 16.23
N ARG A 113 -3.19 1.07 15.51
CA ARG A 113 -3.94 0.18 14.63
C ARG A 113 -3.08 -0.39 13.52
N MET A 114 -2.17 0.41 12.96
CA MET A 114 -1.20 -0.06 11.98
C MET A 114 -0.17 -1.00 12.61
N GLN A 115 0.31 -0.67 13.81
CA GLN A 115 1.25 -1.54 14.52
C GLN A 115 0.69 -2.94 14.75
N ILE A 116 -0.59 -3.02 15.10
CA ILE A 116 -1.25 -4.30 15.42
C ILE A 116 -1.53 -5.10 14.15
N ASN A 117 -1.91 -4.44 13.07
CA ASN A 117 -2.44 -5.11 11.87
C ASN A 117 -1.41 -5.30 10.75
N CYS A 118 -0.35 -4.49 10.70
CA CYS A 118 0.68 -4.66 9.68
C CYS A 118 1.61 -5.80 10.02
N ARG A 119 1.99 -6.57 9.00
CA ARG A 119 2.99 -7.64 9.14
C ARG A 119 4.35 -7.09 9.52
N VAL A 120 4.66 -5.91 9.00
CA VAL A 120 5.89 -5.20 9.26
C VAL A 120 5.66 -3.71 9.09
N THR A 121 6.41 -2.91 9.84
CA THR A 121 6.46 -1.47 9.63
C THR A 121 7.90 -1.10 9.31
N VAL A 122 8.11 -0.49 8.15
CA VAL A 122 9.43 -0.16 7.64
C VAL A 122 9.61 1.33 7.46
N LYS A 123 10.84 1.78 7.39
CA LYS A 123 11.15 3.16 7.08
C LYS A 123 10.83 3.46 5.62
N CYS A 124 10.54 4.72 5.31
CA CYS A 124 10.29 5.16 3.93
C CYS A 124 11.62 5.23 3.16
N GLU A 125 12.13 4.08 2.81
CA GLU A 125 13.36 3.88 2.04
C GLU A 125 13.15 2.80 0.99
N ARG A 126 13.78 2.96 -0.17
CA ARG A 126 13.65 2.02 -1.28
C ARG A 126 13.86 0.57 -0.85
N ASN A 127 15.02 0.29 -0.28
CA ASN A 127 15.40 -1.09 0.05
C ASN A 127 14.49 -1.71 1.10
N ALA A 128 14.06 -0.93 2.09
CA ALA A 128 13.18 -1.40 3.13
C ALA A 128 11.81 -1.77 2.58
N ILE A 129 11.24 -0.93 1.71
CA ILE A 129 9.93 -1.16 1.10
C ILE A 129 9.98 -2.33 0.14
N VAL A 130 10.99 -2.39 -0.73
CA VAL A 130 11.16 -3.50 -1.67
C VAL A 130 11.30 -4.82 -0.94
N ALA A 131 12.14 -4.87 0.09
CA ALA A 131 12.35 -6.10 0.87
C ALA A 131 11.05 -6.57 1.54
N ALA A 132 10.26 -5.64 2.08
CA ALA A 132 8.98 -5.98 2.69
C ALA A 132 8.00 -6.55 1.67
N ILE A 133 7.90 -5.94 0.49
CA ILE A 133 7.03 -6.44 -0.58
C ILE A 133 7.49 -7.82 -1.04
N GLN A 134 8.78 -8.02 -1.22
CA GLN A 134 9.32 -9.33 -1.62
C GLN A 134 9.02 -10.42 -0.62
N GLU A 135 9.06 -10.10 0.67
CA GLU A 135 8.84 -11.07 1.74
C GLU A 135 7.36 -11.39 1.95
N TYR A 136 6.50 -10.38 1.96
CA TYR A 136 5.12 -10.53 2.39
C TYR A 136 4.07 -10.51 1.27
N CYS A 137 4.36 -9.93 0.12
CA CYS A 137 3.38 -9.86 -0.97
C CYS A 137 3.11 -11.24 -1.56
N LEU A 138 1.84 -11.60 -1.60
CA LEU A 138 1.38 -12.91 -2.07
C LEU A 138 1.49 -13.09 -3.58
#